data_d4bac5dfcb02af9148ca1af4bdfb8e7b
#
_entry.id   d4bac5dfcb02af9148ca1af4bdfb8e7b
#
_cell.length_a   1.000
_cell.length_b   1.000
_cell.length_c   1.000
_cell.angle_alpha   90.00
_cell.angle_beta   90.00
_cell.angle_gamma   90.00
#
_symmetry.space_group_name_H-M   'P 1'
#
loop_
_entity.id
_entity.type
_entity.pdbx_description
1 polymer ?
#
loop_
_entity_poly.entity_id
_entity_poly.type
_entity_poly.pdbx_seq_one_letter_code
_entity_poly.pdbx_strand_id
1 'polypeptide(L)'
;RIANRFNSQVNGYFLCDRGRFGYEYVNSDKRIKRALVRYEPDRTKPGRPEEVPQAIEFAADRLRRARGVVGIGSPRASLEANVALRSLVGPQQFYLGVDAHEHELLNTVLTILRTGPVPSASIHEAEQSDAVLVLGSDLLNEAPRLALALLQSIRQQPMERVGELKIPQWDEAAVRNAVQDKRGPLFIAGYQRSWFHEYATDTYFAAPDDVARLGF
;
A
#
# COMPACT_ATOMS: atom_id res chain seq x y z
N ARG A 1 -15.92 16.11 5.29
CA ARG A 1 -15.82 15.53 3.92
C ARG A 1 -14.37 15.44 3.53
N ILE A 2 -13.91 14.26 3.10
CA ILE A 2 -12.59 14.08 2.51
C ILE A 2 -12.70 14.30 0.99
N ALA A 3 -11.81 15.13 0.46
CA ALA A 3 -11.67 15.37 -0.97
C ALA A 3 -10.23 15.09 -1.38
N ASN A 4 -10.01 14.68 -2.63
CA ASN A 4 -8.68 14.48 -3.12
C ASN A 4 -7.94 15.82 -3.30
N ARG A 5 -6.64 15.76 -3.23
CA ARG A 5 -5.75 16.81 -3.72
C ARG A 5 -5.31 16.42 -5.13
N PHE A 6 -5.63 17.25 -6.10
CA PHE A 6 -5.27 17.00 -7.49
C PHE A 6 -3.75 16.89 -7.66
N ASN A 7 -3.32 15.84 -8.35
CA ASN A 7 -1.94 15.65 -8.77
C ASN A 7 -1.94 14.91 -10.11
N SER A 8 -1.55 15.60 -11.18
CA SER A 8 -1.55 15.07 -12.56
C SER A 8 -0.65 13.85 -12.75
N GLN A 9 0.40 13.71 -11.95
CA GLN A 9 1.37 12.62 -12.06
C GLN A 9 0.94 11.35 -11.30
N VAL A 10 0.05 11.48 -10.32
CA VAL A 10 -0.29 10.37 -9.41
C VAL A 10 -1.76 9.97 -9.52
N ASN A 11 -2.68 10.86 -9.18
CA ASN A 11 -4.08 10.49 -8.99
C ASN A 11 -5.07 11.28 -9.84
N GLY A 12 -4.67 12.38 -10.50
CA GLY A 12 -5.63 13.28 -11.12
C GLY A 12 -6.70 13.69 -10.10
N TYR A 13 -7.94 13.38 -10.40
CA TYR A 13 -9.09 13.57 -9.50
C TYR A 13 -9.52 12.30 -8.75
N PHE A 14 -8.80 11.20 -8.92
CA PHE A 14 -9.18 9.92 -8.31
C PHE A 14 -8.93 9.93 -6.80
N LEU A 15 -9.90 9.39 -6.06
CA LEU A 15 -9.82 9.06 -4.65
C LEU A 15 -10.59 7.76 -4.41
N CYS A 16 -9.91 6.73 -3.94
CA CYS A 16 -10.53 5.43 -3.66
C CYS A 16 -11.51 5.54 -2.48
N ASP A 17 -12.47 4.63 -2.43
CA ASP A 17 -13.50 4.61 -1.38
C ASP A 17 -12.91 4.42 0.02
N ARG A 18 -11.85 3.64 0.16
CA ARG A 18 -11.13 3.51 1.44
C ARG A 18 -10.56 4.83 1.92
N GLY A 19 -9.95 5.62 1.02
CA GLY A 19 -9.47 6.97 1.35
C GLY A 19 -10.60 7.95 1.63
N ARG A 20 -11.73 7.81 0.95
CA ARG A 20 -12.89 8.70 1.07
C ARG A 20 -13.72 8.42 2.31
N PHE A 21 -13.94 7.16 2.66
CA PHE A 21 -14.90 6.73 3.67
C PHE A 21 -14.26 6.02 4.86
N GLY A 22 -13.01 5.53 4.74
CA GLY A 22 -12.34 4.73 5.76
C GLY A 22 -11.78 5.52 6.96
N TYR A 23 -12.29 6.70 7.26
CA TYR A 23 -11.76 7.58 8.31
C TYR A 23 -12.51 7.48 9.65
N GLU A 24 -13.52 6.64 9.77
CA GLU A 24 -14.33 6.52 11.01
C GLU A 24 -13.49 6.25 12.25
N TYR A 25 -12.40 5.47 12.11
CA TYR A 25 -11.49 5.18 13.21
C TYR A 25 -10.84 6.44 13.81
N VAL A 26 -10.70 7.52 13.03
CA VAL A 26 -10.10 8.79 13.51
C VAL A 26 -10.98 9.46 14.54
N ASN A 27 -12.31 9.37 14.36
CA ASN A 27 -13.30 10.00 15.20
C ASN A 27 -13.97 9.03 16.19
N SER A 28 -13.52 7.77 16.22
CA SER A 28 -14.09 6.74 17.08
C SER A 28 -13.99 7.10 18.56
N ASP A 29 -15.06 6.89 19.30
CA ASP A 29 -15.06 7.06 20.77
C ASP A 29 -14.21 6.03 21.49
N LYS A 30 -13.90 4.89 20.80
CA LYS A 30 -12.99 3.86 21.31
C LYS A 30 -11.52 4.25 21.16
N ARG A 31 -11.21 5.37 20.50
CA ARG A 31 -9.84 5.83 20.33
C ARG A 31 -9.25 6.29 21.66
N ILE A 32 -8.03 5.87 21.97
CA ILE A 32 -7.28 6.31 23.13
C ILE A 32 -6.93 7.80 22.95
N LYS A 33 -7.49 8.67 23.81
CA LYS A 33 -7.34 10.13 23.75
C LYS A 33 -6.46 10.69 24.88
N ARG A 34 -6.13 9.87 25.88
CA ARG A 34 -5.31 10.25 27.06
C ARG A 34 -4.29 9.16 27.36
N ALA A 35 -3.21 9.53 28.02
CA ALA A 35 -2.27 8.55 28.56
C ALA A 35 -2.98 7.70 29.61
N LEU A 36 -2.77 6.40 29.59
CA LEU A 36 -3.35 5.46 30.54
C LEU A 36 -2.19 4.81 31.31
N VAL A 37 -2.12 5.04 32.62
CA VAL A 37 -1.09 4.50 33.50
C VAL A 37 -1.67 3.41 34.39
N ARG A 38 -0.99 2.27 34.47
CA ARG A 38 -1.34 1.18 35.38
C ARG A 38 -0.29 1.13 36.49
N TYR A 39 -0.70 1.55 37.68
CA TYR A 39 0.15 1.56 38.86
C TYR A 39 0.26 0.18 39.52
N GLU A 40 -0.80 -0.62 39.42
CA GLU A 40 -0.85 -1.95 39.99
C GLU A 40 -0.40 -3.01 38.96
N PRO A 41 0.23 -4.12 39.39
CA PRO A 41 0.65 -5.20 38.50
C PRO A 41 -0.51 -6.01 37.93
N ASP A 42 -1.71 -5.84 38.46
CA ASP A 42 -2.93 -6.53 38.01
C ASP A 42 -3.32 -6.07 36.60
N ARG A 43 -3.11 -6.95 35.65
CA ARG A 43 -3.39 -6.70 34.23
C ARG A 43 -4.87 -6.73 33.87
N THR A 44 -5.73 -7.20 34.77
CA THR A 44 -7.19 -7.21 34.56
C THR A 44 -7.83 -5.85 34.78
N LYS A 45 -7.19 -4.99 35.54
CA LYS A 45 -7.67 -3.64 35.80
C LYS A 45 -7.31 -2.68 34.66
N PRO A 46 -8.22 -1.79 34.24
CA PRO A 46 -7.91 -0.76 33.25
C PRO A 46 -6.88 0.23 33.80
N GLY A 47 -6.07 0.79 32.91
CA GLY A 47 -5.19 1.91 33.27
C GLY A 47 -5.99 3.15 33.66
N ARG A 48 -5.47 3.96 34.58
CA ARG A 48 -6.07 5.24 34.95
C ARG A 48 -5.61 6.32 33.98
N PRO A 49 -6.51 7.23 33.54
CA PRO A 49 -6.11 8.39 32.75
C PRO A 49 -5.17 9.30 33.56
N GLU A 50 -4.09 9.71 32.92
CA GLU A 50 -3.11 10.62 33.48
C GLU A 50 -2.79 11.73 32.46
N GLU A 51 -2.30 12.85 32.96
CA GLU A 51 -1.73 13.88 32.10
C GLU A 51 -0.39 13.41 31.53
N VAL A 52 -0.05 13.88 30.33
CA VAL A 52 1.11 13.41 29.59
C VAL A 52 2.44 13.54 30.38
N PRO A 53 2.73 14.65 31.08
CA PRO A 53 3.97 14.76 31.86
C PRO A 53 4.10 13.68 32.94
N GLN A 54 3.03 13.41 33.71
CA GLN A 54 3.03 12.38 34.74
C GLN A 54 3.17 10.98 34.17
N ALA A 55 2.55 10.71 33.03
CA ALA A 55 2.71 9.43 32.32
C ALA A 55 4.14 9.21 31.82
N ILE A 56 4.80 10.26 31.33
CA ILE A 56 6.19 10.23 30.89
C ILE A 56 7.11 9.98 32.09
N GLU A 57 6.91 10.67 33.21
CA GLU A 57 7.71 10.50 34.43
C GLU A 57 7.58 9.07 34.97
N PHE A 58 6.35 8.55 35.02
CA PHE A 58 6.11 7.15 35.39
C PHE A 58 6.84 6.17 34.48
N ALA A 59 6.77 6.37 33.17
CA ALA A 59 7.45 5.52 32.18
C ALA A 59 8.98 5.60 32.35
N ALA A 60 9.53 6.81 32.53
CA ALA A 60 10.94 7.03 32.72
C ALA A 60 11.48 6.36 34.01
N ASP A 61 10.73 6.43 35.11
CA ASP A 61 11.05 5.72 36.34
C ASP A 61 11.10 4.21 36.17
N ARG A 62 10.14 3.64 35.45
CA ARG A 62 10.12 2.22 35.13
C ARG A 62 11.30 1.79 34.27
N LEU A 63 11.64 2.59 33.26
CA LEU A 63 12.79 2.32 32.39
C LEU A 63 14.12 2.39 33.16
N ARG A 64 14.29 3.35 34.05
CA ARG A 64 15.51 3.48 34.89
C ARG A 64 15.70 2.28 35.84
N ARG A 65 14.62 1.71 36.34
CA ARG A 65 14.65 0.54 37.23
C ARG A 65 14.72 -0.81 36.51
N ALA A 66 14.56 -0.82 35.20
CA ALA A 66 14.61 -2.04 34.42
C ALA A 66 16.03 -2.57 34.30
N ARG A 67 16.22 -3.89 34.40
CA ARG A 67 17.53 -4.56 34.23
C ARG A 67 18.01 -4.52 32.76
N GLY A 68 17.09 -4.36 31.83
CA GLY A 68 17.33 -4.23 30.39
C GLY A 68 16.10 -3.69 29.70
N VAL A 69 16.32 -2.93 28.65
CA VAL A 69 15.26 -2.31 27.84
C VAL A 69 15.48 -2.68 26.39
N VAL A 70 14.44 -3.16 25.74
CA VAL A 70 14.41 -3.48 24.31
C VAL A 70 13.45 -2.52 23.62
N GLY A 71 13.85 -1.92 22.52
CA GLY A 71 13.02 -1.08 21.67
C GLY A 71 12.54 -1.85 20.44
N ILE A 72 11.24 -1.91 20.25
CA ILE A 72 10.64 -2.48 19.04
C ILE A 72 10.04 -1.32 18.26
N GLY A 73 10.64 -1.01 17.12
CA GLY A 73 10.16 0.00 16.18
C GLY A 73 8.91 -0.46 15.43
N SER A 74 8.44 0.39 14.54
CA SER A 74 7.30 0.05 13.68
C SER A 74 7.47 0.71 12.31
N PRO A 75 7.24 -0.02 11.21
CA PRO A 75 7.25 0.56 9.87
C PRO A 75 6.09 1.56 9.65
N ARG A 76 5.10 1.57 10.55
CA ARG A 76 3.98 2.53 10.54
C ARG A 76 4.23 3.77 11.39
N ALA A 77 5.27 3.79 12.21
CA ALA A 77 5.68 4.97 12.96
C ALA A 77 6.52 5.91 12.09
N SER A 78 6.59 7.18 12.48
CA SER A 78 7.47 8.12 11.78
C SER A 78 8.95 7.75 11.94
N LEU A 79 9.79 8.22 11.04
CA LEU A 79 11.24 8.02 11.12
C LEU A 79 11.79 8.59 12.42
N GLU A 80 11.33 9.79 12.82
CA GLU A 80 11.73 10.46 14.05
C GLU A 80 11.39 9.63 15.29
N ALA A 81 10.20 9.03 15.35
CA ALA A 81 9.80 8.17 16.46
C ALA A 81 10.69 6.93 16.56
N ASN A 82 11.01 6.29 15.44
CA ASN A 82 11.91 5.14 15.39
C ASN A 82 13.35 5.53 15.78
N VAL A 83 13.85 6.68 15.32
CA VAL A 83 15.18 7.20 15.68
C VAL A 83 15.24 7.53 17.16
N ALA A 84 14.21 8.19 17.71
CA ALA A 84 14.13 8.50 19.14
C ALA A 84 14.13 7.22 19.99
N LEU A 85 13.34 6.21 19.61
CA LEU A 85 13.33 4.93 20.30
C LEU A 85 14.69 4.23 20.24
N ARG A 86 15.34 4.21 19.06
CA ARG A 86 16.68 3.64 18.88
C ARG A 86 17.73 4.36 19.73
N SER A 87 17.62 5.68 19.84
CA SER A 87 18.52 6.48 20.69
C SER A 87 18.30 6.20 22.18
N LEU A 88 17.05 5.95 22.59
CA LEU A 88 16.71 5.65 23.98
C LEU A 88 17.27 4.29 24.43
N VAL A 89 17.16 3.25 23.62
CA VAL A 89 17.55 1.87 24.00
C VAL A 89 18.95 1.47 23.55
N GLY A 90 19.55 2.24 22.66
CA GLY A 90 20.80 1.93 21.99
C GLY A 90 20.62 1.03 20.76
N PRO A 91 21.56 1.09 19.79
CA PRO A 91 21.43 0.40 18.51
C PRO A 91 21.38 -1.14 18.65
N GLN A 92 22.03 -1.69 19.68
CA GLN A 92 22.09 -3.14 19.93
C GLN A 92 20.79 -3.72 20.53
N GLN A 93 19.95 -2.87 21.10
CA GLN A 93 18.68 -3.27 21.71
C GLN A 93 17.47 -2.79 20.90
N PHE A 94 17.70 -2.27 19.71
CA PHE A 94 16.65 -1.80 18.81
C PHE A 94 16.34 -2.82 17.72
N TYR A 95 15.08 -3.17 17.57
CA TYR A 95 14.54 -4.06 16.55
C TYR A 95 13.54 -3.32 15.68
N LEU A 96 13.52 -3.62 14.36
CA LEU A 96 12.70 -2.90 13.38
C LEU A 96 11.19 -3.13 13.51
N GLY A 97 10.76 -4.17 14.23
CA GLY A 97 9.34 -4.53 14.34
C GLY A 97 8.78 -5.26 13.12
N VAL A 98 9.67 -5.85 12.31
CA VAL A 98 9.37 -6.81 11.25
C VAL A 98 10.15 -8.09 11.53
N ASP A 99 9.68 -9.23 11.06
CA ASP A 99 10.44 -10.47 11.22
C ASP A 99 11.67 -10.51 10.29
N ALA A 100 12.57 -11.46 10.54
CA ALA A 100 13.85 -11.53 9.83
C ALA A 100 13.67 -11.83 8.34
N HIS A 101 12.71 -12.69 7.99
CA HIS A 101 12.44 -13.06 6.61
C HIS A 101 11.84 -11.89 5.82
N GLU A 102 10.85 -11.19 6.40
CA GLU A 102 10.28 -9.99 5.79
C GLU A 102 11.34 -8.90 5.60
N HIS A 103 12.25 -8.73 6.57
CA HIS A 103 13.36 -7.78 6.45
C HIS A 103 14.31 -8.15 5.30
N GLU A 104 14.62 -9.42 5.12
CA GLU A 104 15.45 -9.91 4.00
C GLU A 104 14.78 -9.67 2.64
N LEU A 105 13.49 -9.97 2.52
CA LEU A 105 12.71 -9.67 1.32
C LEU A 105 12.69 -8.17 0.99
N LEU A 106 12.47 -7.32 1.98
CA LEU A 106 12.50 -5.86 1.82
C LEU A 106 13.87 -5.37 1.32
N ASN A 107 14.98 -5.89 1.88
CA ASN A 107 16.32 -5.55 1.43
C ASN A 107 16.57 -6.00 -0.01
N THR A 108 16.08 -7.17 -0.39
CA THR A 108 16.15 -7.67 -1.77
C THR A 108 15.42 -6.74 -2.73
N VAL A 109 14.16 -6.37 -2.42
CA VAL A 109 13.38 -5.43 -3.22
C VAL A 109 14.09 -4.07 -3.34
N LEU A 110 14.59 -3.52 -2.23
CA LEU A 110 15.32 -2.24 -2.24
C LEU A 110 16.59 -2.30 -3.09
N THR A 111 17.29 -3.44 -3.07
CA THR A 111 18.47 -3.65 -3.91
C THR A 111 18.10 -3.66 -5.39
N ILE A 112 17.07 -4.41 -5.75
CA ILE A 112 16.56 -4.46 -7.14
C ILE A 112 16.15 -3.06 -7.62
N LEU A 113 15.40 -2.31 -6.81
CA LEU A 113 14.94 -0.96 -7.16
C LEU A 113 16.10 0.05 -7.33
N ARG A 114 17.21 -0.13 -6.62
CA ARG A 114 18.38 0.77 -6.67
C ARG A 114 19.39 0.41 -7.74
N THR A 115 19.57 -0.86 -8.00
CA THR A 115 20.67 -1.37 -8.84
C THR A 115 20.21 -2.25 -10.01
N GLY A 116 18.93 -2.54 -10.09
CA GLY A 116 18.35 -3.36 -11.17
C GLY A 116 18.45 -2.65 -12.53
N PRO A 117 18.51 -3.42 -13.63
CA PRO A 117 18.66 -2.88 -14.98
C PRO A 117 17.38 -2.24 -15.52
N VAL A 118 16.23 -2.50 -14.89
CA VAL A 118 14.92 -2.00 -15.32
C VAL A 118 14.46 -0.88 -14.37
N PRO A 119 14.12 0.30 -14.90
CA PRO A 119 13.62 1.40 -14.07
C PRO A 119 12.21 1.09 -13.54
N SER A 120 11.89 1.63 -12.37
CA SER A 120 10.51 1.62 -11.86
C SER A 120 9.65 2.57 -12.69
N ALA A 121 8.51 2.08 -13.15
CA ALA A 121 7.54 2.91 -13.87
C ALA A 121 6.72 3.76 -12.89
N SER A 122 6.39 4.98 -13.29
CA SER A 122 5.36 5.80 -12.65
C SER A 122 3.96 5.25 -12.94
N ILE A 123 2.96 5.68 -12.17
CA ILE A 123 1.56 5.32 -12.44
C ILE A 123 1.11 5.82 -13.83
N HIS A 124 1.61 6.96 -14.25
CA HIS A 124 1.31 7.52 -15.57
C HIS A 124 1.92 6.67 -16.70
N GLU A 125 3.16 6.20 -16.55
CA GLU A 125 3.78 5.30 -17.52
C GLU A 125 3.06 3.93 -17.55
N ALA A 126 2.64 3.41 -16.40
CA ALA A 126 1.81 2.20 -16.34
C ALA A 126 0.47 2.36 -17.09
N GLU A 127 -0.13 3.55 -17.06
CA GLU A 127 -1.36 3.87 -17.82
C GLU A 127 -1.13 3.88 -19.34
N GLN A 128 0.10 4.13 -19.79
CA GLN A 128 0.50 4.19 -21.20
C GLN A 128 1.09 2.87 -21.73
N SER A 129 1.15 1.82 -20.91
CA SER A 129 1.77 0.56 -21.30
C SER A 129 0.93 -0.23 -22.30
N ASP A 130 1.58 -0.90 -23.25
CA ASP A 130 0.95 -1.71 -24.32
C ASP A 130 0.54 -3.07 -23.82
N ALA A 131 1.24 -3.63 -22.83
CA ALA A 131 0.96 -4.92 -22.22
C ALA A 131 1.30 -4.89 -20.72
N VAL A 132 0.53 -5.63 -19.94
CA VAL A 132 0.67 -5.67 -18.48
C VAL A 132 0.70 -7.10 -17.98
N LEU A 133 1.63 -7.39 -17.10
CA LEU A 133 1.67 -8.61 -16.30
C LEU A 133 1.58 -8.25 -14.82
N VAL A 134 0.55 -8.75 -14.13
CA VAL A 134 0.37 -8.61 -12.68
C VAL A 134 0.75 -9.93 -12.01
N LEU A 135 1.70 -9.88 -11.09
CA LEU A 135 2.19 -11.04 -10.36
C LEU A 135 1.88 -10.93 -8.86
N GLY A 136 0.97 -11.77 -8.36
CA GLY A 136 0.72 -12.00 -6.93
C GLY A 136 0.08 -10.86 -6.15
N SER A 137 -0.28 -9.74 -6.80
CA SER A 137 -0.81 -8.55 -6.13
C SER A 137 -2.33 -8.44 -6.22
N ASP A 138 -3.00 -8.11 -5.12
CA ASP A 138 -4.40 -7.70 -5.10
C ASP A 138 -4.51 -6.18 -5.30
N LEU A 139 -4.37 -5.76 -6.54
CA LEU A 139 -4.34 -4.34 -6.91
C LEU A 139 -5.56 -3.54 -6.44
N LEU A 140 -6.74 -4.17 -6.34
CA LEU A 140 -7.95 -3.47 -5.91
C LEU A 140 -7.88 -3.06 -4.44
N ASN A 141 -7.27 -3.88 -3.60
CA ASN A 141 -7.13 -3.64 -2.18
C ASN A 141 -5.81 -2.95 -1.82
N GLU A 142 -4.74 -3.22 -2.55
CA GLU A 142 -3.39 -2.73 -2.25
C GLU A 142 -3.09 -1.40 -2.94
N ALA A 143 -3.46 -1.28 -4.24
CA ALA A 143 -3.10 -0.13 -5.07
C ALA A 143 -4.22 0.26 -6.06
N PRO A 144 -5.41 0.69 -5.59
CA PRO A 144 -6.58 0.93 -6.44
C PRO A 144 -6.36 2.01 -7.51
N ARG A 145 -5.45 2.98 -7.30
CA ARG A 145 -5.09 3.94 -8.36
C ARG A 145 -4.27 3.27 -9.47
N LEU A 146 -3.39 2.34 -9.13
CA LEU A 146 -2.66 1.55 -10.13
C LEU A 146 -3.63 0.62 -10.87
N ALA A 147 -4.56 -0.05 -10.18
CA ALA A 147 -5.61 -0.83 -10.83
C ALA A 147 -6.38 -0.01 -11.90
N LEU A 148 -6.74 1.23 -11.57
CA LEU A 148 -7.37 2.14 -12.54
C LEU A 148 -6.44 2.45 -13.72
N ALA A 149 -5.14 2.70 -13.49
CA ALA A 149 -4.17 2.94 -14.55
C ALA A 149 -4.07 1.75 -15.51
N LEU A 150 -4.02 0.53 -14.97
CA LEU A 150 -3.98 -0.69 -15.80
C LEU A 150 -5.29 -0.94 -16.58
N LEU A 151 -6.44 -0.54 -16.04
CA LEU A 151 -7.70 -0.55 -16.81
C LEU A 151 -7.70 0.49 -17.93
N GLN A 152 -6.96 1.59 -17.79
CA GLN A 152 -6.79 2.54 -18.89
C GLN A 152 -5.77 2.04 -19.91
N SER A 153 -4.68 1.38 -19.50
CA SER A 153 -3.67 0.86 -20.42
C SER A 153 -4.25 -0.14 -21.41
N ILE A 154 -5.11 -1.05 -20.98
CA ILE A 154 -5.76 -2.03 -21.89
C ILE A 154 -6.72 -1.40 -22.91
N ARG A 155 -7.03 -0.11 -22.76
CA ARG A 155 -7.85 0.66 -23.71
C ARG A 155 -7.00 1.40 -24.74
N GLN A 156 -5.69 1.49 -24.56
CA GLN A 156 -4.82 2.26 -25.47
C GLN A 156 -4.89 1.75 -26.91
N GLN A 157 -4.60 0.46 -27.16
CA GLN A 157 -4.64 -0.12 -28.50
C GLN A 157 -6.01 0.02 -29.18
N PRO A 158 -7.16 -0.29 -28.54
CA PRO A 158 -8.47 -0.02 -29.10
C PRO A 158 -8.70 1.46 -29.46
N MET A 159 -8.21 2.38 -28.64
CA MET A 159 -8.37 3.83 -28.87
C MET A 159 -7.47 4.37 -29.99
N GLU A 160 -6.31 3.78 -30.25
CA GLU A 160 -5.49 4.07 -31.43
C GLU A 160 -6.27 3.82 -32.71
N ARG A 161 -6.99 2.69 -32.79
CA ARG A 161 -7.87 2.38 -33.91
C ARG A 161 -9.00 3.40 -34.08
N VAL A 162 -9.57 3.90 -32.99
CA VAL A 162 -10.57 4.98 -33.01
C VAL A 162 -9.97 6.24 -33.65
N GLY A 163 -8.71 6.56 -33.32
CA GLY A 163 -7.94 7.66 -33.90
C GLY A 163 -7.70 7.48 -35.41
N GLU A 164 -7.29 6.27 -35.83
CA GLU A 164 -7.10 5.92 -37.26
C GLU A 164 -8.39 6.08 -38.08
N LEU A 165 -9.53 5.70 -37.49
CA LEU A 165 -10.85 5.86 -38.09
C LEU A 165 -11.38 7.30 -38.02
N LYS A 166 -10.62 8.24 -37.42
CA LYS A 166 -11.00 9.63 -37.19
C LYS A 166 -12.34 9.80 -36.47
N ILE A 167 -12.68 8.87 -35.60
CA ILE A 167 -13.88 8.94 -34.76
C ILE A 167 -13.61 9.89 -33.60
N PRO A 168 -14.45 10.92 -33.40
CA PRO A 168 -14.29 11.82 -32.27
C PRO A 168 -14.47 11.08 -30.93
N GLN A 169 -13.55 11.28 -29.98
CA GLN A 169 -13.57 10.59 -28.68
C GLN A 169 -14.81 10.92 -27.82
N TRP A 170 -15.47 12.04 -28.08
CA TRP A 170 -16.71 12.43 -27.41
C TRP A 170 -17.94 11.68 -27.93
N ASP A 171 -17.87 11.04 -29.11
CA ASP A 171 -18.94 10.20 -29.67
C ASP A 171 -18.82 8.77 -29.08
N GLU A 172 -19.32 8.59 -27.85
CA GLU A 172 -19.24 7.32 -27.13
C GLU A 172 -19.88 6.15 -27.90
N ALA A 173 -20.92 6.40 -28.67
CA ALA A 173 -21.63 5.35 -29.46
C ALA A 173 -20.74 4.86 -30.59
N ALA A 174 -20.14 5.77 -31.35
CA ALA A 174 -19.24 5.43 -32.43
C ALA A 174 -17.96 4.77 -31.94
N VAL A 175 -17.39 5.28 -30.84
CA VAL A 175 -16.22 4.68 -30.15
C VAL A 175 -16.54 3.25 -29.73
N ARG A 176 -17.65 3.03 -29.03
CA ARG A 176 -18.08 1.69 -28.58
C ARG A 176 -18.26 0.71 -29.73
N ASN A 177 -18.86 1.16 -30.85
CA ASN A 177 -19.02 0.34 -32.03
C ASN A 177 -17.69 -0.01 -32.71
N ALA A 178 -16.73 0.90 -32.72
CA ALA A 178 -15.41 0.67 -33.30
C ALA A 178 -14.52 -0.25 -32.44
N VAL A 179 -14.57 -0.06 -31.13
CA VAL A 179 -13.76 -0.80 -30.16
C VAL A 179 -14.36 -2.15 -29.83
N GLN A 180 -15.70 -2.23 -29.65
CA GLN A 180 -16.40 -3.42 -29.17
C GLN A 180 -15.78 -3.94 -27.85
N ASP A 181 -15.47 -5.25 -27.79
CA ASP A 181 -14.86 -5.91 -26.63
C ASP A 181 -13.33 -6.01 -26.71
N LYS A 182 -12.71 -5.30 -27.68
CA LYS A 182 -11.26 -5.35 -27.84
C LYS A 182 -10.56 -4.66 -26.67
N ARG A 183 -9.51 -5.30 -26.20
CA ARG A 183 -8.66 -4.82 -25.10
C ARG A 183 -7.21 -5.11 -25.44
N GLY A 184 -6.31 -4.30 -24.88
CA GLY A 184 -4.89 -4.60 -24.86
C GLY A 184 -4.56 -5.78 -23.93
N PRO A 185 -3.37 -6.37 -24.05
CA PRO A 185 -2.96 -7.53 -23.28
C PRO A 185 -2.83 -7.22 -21.78
N LEU A 186 -3.59 -7.95 -20.96
CA LEU A 186 -3.48 -7.95 -19.50
C LEU A 186 -3.42 -9.40 -19.02
N PHE A 187 -2.32 -9.76 -18.39
CA PHE A 187 -2.11 -11.07 -17.79
C PHE A 187 -2.07 -10.96 -16.28
N ILE A 188 -2.76 -11.85 -15.57
CA ILE A 188 -2.83 -11.80 -14.10
C ILE A 188 -2.52 -13.18 -13.54
N ALA A 189 -1.45 -13.27 -12.76
CA ALA A 189 -1.15 -14.43 -11.95
C ALA A 189 -1.33 -14.11 -10.47
N GLY A 190 -2.07 -14.96 -9.75
CA GLY A 190 -2.38 -14.71 -8.34
C GLY A 190 -2.91 -15.96 -7.64
N TYR A 191 -3.25 -15.80 -6.36
CA TYR A 191 -3.72 -16.91 -5.52
C TYR A 191 -5.23 -16.90 -5.27
N GLN A 192 -5.93 -15.80 -5.63
CA GLN A 192 -7.38 -15.71 -5.51
C GLN A 192 -7.99 -14.90 -6.63
N ARG A 193 -9.26 -15.17 -6.93
CA ARG A 193 -10.04 -14.40 -7.90
C ARG A 193 -10.53 -13.08 -7.32
N SER A 194 -10.48 -12.02 -8.15
CA SER A 194 -11.19 -10.76 -7.94
C SER A 194 -11.91 -10.38 -9.23
N TRP A 195 -12.80 -9.40 -9.20
CA TRP A 195 -13.48 -8.92 -10.41
C TRP A 195 -12.51 -8.34 -11.45
N PHE A 196 -11.30 -7.94 -11.04
CA PHE A 196 -10.28 -7.42 -11.94
C PHE A 196 -9.85 -8.45 -13.01
N HIS A 197 -9.96 -9.73 -12.70
CA HIS A 197 -9.67 -10.83 -13.62
C HIS A 197 -10.60 -10.90 -14.83
N GLU A 198 -11.80 -10.30 -14.76
CA GLU A 198 -12.74 -10.22 -15.88
C GLU A 198 -12.21 -9.39 -17.06
N TYR A 199 -11.21 -8.56 -16.81
CA TYR A 199 -10.53 -7.73 -17.80
C TYR A 199 -9.28 -8.36 -18.38
N ALA A 200 -8.78 -9.45 -17.79
CA ALA A 200 -7.57 -10.10 -18.22
C ALA A 200 -7.74 -10.85 -19.54
N THR A 201 -6.67 -10.86 -20.35
CA THR A 201 -6.56 -11.69 -21.53
C THR A 201 -6.40 -13.15 -21.13
N ASP A 202 -5.61 -13.41 -20.07
CA ASP A 202 -5.45 -14.74 -19.49
C ASP A 202 -5.11 -14.62 -17.99
N THR A 203 -5.40 -15.69 -17.24
CA THR A 203 -5.23 -15.73 -15.79
C THR A 203 -4.59 -17.03 -15.33
N TYR A 204 -3.67 -16.95 -14.39
CA TYR A 204 -3.02 -18.08 -13.77
C TYR A 204 -3.23 -18.05 -12.25
N PHE A 205 -3.83 -19.11 -11.71
CA PHE A 205 -4.07 -19.23 -10.27
C PHE A 205 -3.21 -20.34 -9.68
N ALA A 206 -2.32 -19.98 -8.78
CA ALA A 206 -1.39 -20.91 -8.15
C ALA A 206 -0.97 -20.44 -6.76
N ALA A 207 -0.22 -21.29 -6.06
CA ALA A 207 0.44 -20.92 -4.83
C ALA A 207 1.46 -19.79 -5.05
N PRO A 208 1.77 -18.97 -4.04
CA PRO A 208 2.70 -17.85 -4.17
C PRO A 208 4.05 -18.22 -4.78
N ASP A 209 4.61 -19.38 -4.41
CA ASP A 209 5.88 -19.86 -4.95
C ASP A 209 5.84 -20.18 -6.45
N ASP A 210 4.69 -20.68 -6.94
CA ASP A 210 4.51 -20.97 -8.36
C ASP A 210 4.27 -19.70 -9.16
N VAL A 211 3.57 -18.71 -8.58
CA VAL A 211 3.45 -17.36 -9.16
C VAL A 211 4.81 -16.68 -9.24
N ALA A 212 5.66 -16.82 -8.22
CA ALA A 212 7.01 -16.31 -8.24
C ALA A 212 7.86 -16.95 -9.34
N ARG A 213 7.76 -18.27 -9.55
CA ARG A 213 8.43 -19.00 -10.64
C ARG A 213 7.99 -18.55 -12.02
N LEU A 214 6.73 -18.13 -12.19
CA LEU A 214 6.25 -17.60 -13.47
C LEU A 214 6.94 -16.28 -13.84
N GLY A 215 7.43 -15.52 -12.85
CA GLY A 215 8.16 -14.27 -13.06
C GLY A 215 9.62 -14.46 -13.48
N PHE A 216 10.15 -15.68 -13.42
CA PHE A 216 11.49 -16.06 -13.85
C PHE A 216 11.49 -16.49 -15.31
#